data_e4ef1df22480444bd545e2fcce5132b9
#
_entry.id   e4ef1df22480444bd545e2fcce5132b9
#
_cell.length_a   1.000
_cell.length_b   1.000
_cell.length_c   1.000
_cell.angle_alpha   90.00
_cell.angle_beta   90.00
_cell.angle_gamma   90.00
#
_symmetry.space_group_name_H-M   'P 1'
#
loop_
_entity.id
_entity.type
_entity.pdbx_description
1 polymer ?
#
loop_
_entity_poly.entity_id
_entity_poly.type
_entity_poly.pdbx_seq_one_letter_code
_entity_poly.pdbx_strand_id
1 'polypeptide(L)'
;MTNINRQWIVAQRSRSEGMCLEAEVFGVRELPIPEPEEGQILIRNKLFACEPLVHAMVKGVPGRIDPLPVGAIFKGHAGGEVVASRHSEFSEGDMVHGNLEWADFTLSDGSDVNGAPLSRQVSGFSLATSMTTLGMTGLCAYIGIFEIGKPLPGDTVVVSAAAGGVGSIALQLAGLSNCKSIGIAGGPAKCQRLREELGAGAAIDYKNADLVAELAAASPSGINVMFDNVGGSILDAVLINLAPFGRIAVCGGIGGYDSPNIAVHNTTLL
;
A
#
# COMPACT_ATOMS: atom_id res chain seq x y z
N MET A 1 18.66 29.50 3.99
CA MET A 1 18.05 28.21 3.51
C MET A 1 18.80 27.83 2.24
N THR A 2 19.25 26.60 2.12
CA THR A 2 19.92 26.12 0.92
C THR A 2 18.95 26.18 -0.25
N ASN A 3 19.34 26.84 -1.34
CA ASN A 3 18.51 26.96 -2.55
C ASN A 3 18.65 25.67 -3.42
N ILE A 4 18.48 24.50 -2.77
CA ILE A 4 18.74 23.19 -3.34
C ILE A 4 17.48 22.33 -3.24
N ASN A 5 17.13 21.69 -4.34
CA ASN A 5 16.11 20.66 -4.45
C ASN A 5 16.80 19.31 -4.57
N ARG A 6 16.73 18.46 -3.54
CA ARG A 6 17.24 17.09 -3.56
C ARG A 6 16.20 16.19 -4.18
N GLN A 7 16.62 15.39 -5.15
CA GLN A 7 15.78 14.42 -5.85
C GLN A 7 16.32 13.01 -5.62
N TRP A 8 15.45 12.09 -5.20
CA TRP A 8 15.79 10.67 -5.10
C TRP A 8 15.77 10.03 -6.49
N ILE A 9 16.87 9.38 -6.86
CA ILE A 9 17.05 8.76 -8.18
C ILE A 9 17.50 7.31 -8.05
N VAL A 10 17.26 6.53 -9.11
CA VAL A 10 17.88 5.21 -9.27
C VAL A 10 19.36 5.40 -9.55
N ALA A 11 20.23 5.13 -8.57
CA ALA A 11 21.68 5.31 -8.71
C ALA A 11 22.32 4.14 -9.47
N GLN A 12 21.84 2.93 -9.25
CA GLN A 12 22.30 1.71 -9.93
C GLN A 12 21.21 0.65 -9.97
N ARG A 13 21.42 -0.41 -10.77
CA ARG A 13 20.55 -1.58 -10.80
C ARG A 13 20.68 -2.38 -9.51
N SER A 14 19.54 -2.86 -8.97
CA SER A 14 19.56 -3.83 -7.88
C SER A 14 20.17 -5.14 -8.32
N ARG A 15 20.97 -5.74 -7.45
CA ARG A 15 21.59 -7.07 -7.60
C ARG A 15 21.04 -8.07 -6.58
N SER A 16 20.23 -7.59 -5.62
CA SER A 16 19.63 -8.46 -4.60
C SER A 16 18.68 -9.46 -5.22
N GLU A 17 18.68 -10.67 -4.68
CA GLU A 17 17.59 -11.62 -4.85
C GLU A 17 16.61 -11.40 -3.70
N GLY A 18 15.31 -11.34 -3.99
CA GLY A 18 14.26 -11.13 -2.99
C GLY A 18 13.80 -9.68 -2.81
N MET A 19 12.92 -9.46 -1.83
CA MET A 19 12.21 -8.19 -1.61
C MET A 19 13.06 -7.06 -1.05
N CYS A 20 14.27 -7.32 -0.57
CA CYS A 20 15.15 -6.28 -0.06
C CYS A 20 15.93 -5.62 -1.19
N LEU A 21 15.83 -4.30 -1.26
CA LEU A 21 16.67 -3.47 -2.15
C LEU A 21 17.91 -3.02 -1.37
N GLU A 22 19.04 -3.00 -2.04
CA GLU A 22 20.27 -2.45 -1.50
C GLU A 22 20.19 -0.93 -1.39
N ALA A 23 20.78 -0.34 -0.34
CA ALA A 23 20.78 1.11 -0.15
C ALA A 23 21.43 1.86 -1.34
N GLU A 24 22.40 1.26 -1.98
CA GLU A 24 23.15 1.80 -3.11
C GLU A 24 22.30 1.98 -4.39
N VAL A 25 21.12 1.33 -4.45
CA VAL A 25 20.14 1.55 -5.53
C VAL A 25 19.61 2.98 -5.49
N PHE A 26 19.54 3.57 -4.30
CA PHE A 26 19.01 4.90 -4.07
C PHE A 26 20.14 5.92 -4.07
N GLY A 27 20.03 6.94 -4.91
CA GLY A 27 20.92 8.08 -4.94
C GLY A 27 20.17 9.39 -4.74
N VAL A 28 20.93 10.44 -4.46
CA VAL A 28 20.39 11.80 -4.38
C VAL A 28 21.09 12.68 -5.41
N ARG A 29 20.29 13.38 -6.19
CA ARG A 29 20.76 14.42 -7.12
C ARG A 29 20.32 15.78 -6.58
N GLU A 30 21.22 16.74 -6.62
CA GLU A 30 20.94 18.11 -6.18
C GLU A 30 20.77 19.03 -7.39
N LEU A 31 19.71 19.82 -7.40
CA LEU A 31 19.37 20.80 -8.41
C LEU A 31 18.94 22.11 -7.74
N PRO A 32 18.95 23.25 -8.43
CA PRO A 32 18.27 24.45 -7.93
C PRO A 32 16.77 24.18 -7.69
N ILE A 33 16.19 24.87 -6.69
CA ILE A 33 14.73 24.87 -6.52
C ILE A 33 14.11 25.54 -7.75
N PRO A 34 13.17 24.90 -8.45
CA PRO A 34 12.53 25.49 -9.61
C PRO A 34 11.54 26.59 -9.19
N GLU A 35 11.28 27.54 -10.09
CA GLU A 35 10.22 28.54 -9.92
C GLU A 35 8.98 28.14 -10.75
N PRO A 36 7.76 28.34 -10.23
CA PRO A 36 6.55 28.01 -10.96
C PRO A 36 6.30 29.05 -12.09
N GLU A 37 5.97 28.56 -13.27
CA GLU A 37 5.48 29.34 -14.39
C GLU A 37 3.95 29.58 -14.27
N GLU A 38 3.37 30.35 -15.22
CA GLU A 38 1.92 30.58 -15.26
C GLU A 38 1.15 29.24 -15.34
N GLY A 39 0.15 29.08 -14.49
CA GLY A 39 -0.61 27.83 -14.34
C GLY A 39 0.07 26.77 -13.51
N GLN A 40 1.20 27.06 -12.83
CA GLN A 40 1.92 26.09 -12.01
C GLN A 40 1.93 26.45 -10.52
N ILE A 41 2.17 25.43 -9.71
CA ILE A 41 2.44 25.52 -8.28
C ILE A 41 3.77 24.86 -7.95
N LEU A 42 4.43 25.33 -6.89
CA LEU A 42 5.58 24.68 -6.27
C LEU A 42 5.16 24.06 -4.95
N ILE A 43 5.31 22.75 -4.84
CA ILE A 43 4.96 21.96 -3.66
C ILE A 43 6.25 21.65 -2.91
N ARG A 44 6.34 22.01 -1.63
CA ARG A 44 7.34 21.48 -0.70
C ARG A 44 6.83 20.16 -0.17
N ASN A 45 7.42 19.05 -0.59
CA ASN A 45 7.03 17.72 -0.14
C ASN A 45 7.37 17.54 1.36
N LYS A 46 6.43 16.98 2.11
CA LYS A 46 6.55 16.71 3.56
C LYS A 46 6.47 15.23 3.89
N LEU A 47 5.74 14.46 3.10
CA LEU A 47 5.49 13.04 3.33
C LEU A 47 5.62 12.26 2.02
N PHE A 48 6.20 11.06 2.13
CA PHE A 48 6.26 10.07 1.06
C PHE A 48 5.70 8.75 1.57
N ALA A 49 4.85 8.10 0.78
CA ALA A 49 4.38 6.76 1.09
C ALA A 49 5.43 5.72 0.67
N CYS A 50 5.88 4.91 1.62
CA CYS A 50 6.76 3.78 1.33
C CYS A 50 5.90 2.60 0.88
N GLU A 51 5.74 2.44 -0.43
CA GLU A 51 4.87 1.43 -1.04
C GLU A 51 5.69 0.31 -1.69
N PRO A 52 5.15 -0.93 -1.77
CA PRO A 52 5.77 -2.02 -2.52
C PRO A 52 6.04 -1.70 -3.99
N LEU A 53 5.34 -0.72 -4.55
CA LEU A 53 5.53 -0.23 -5.91
C LEU A 53 6.97 0.27 -6.16
N VAL A 54 7.65 0.83 -5.16
CA VAL A 54 9.06 1.24 -5.27
C VAL A 54 9.95 0.06 -5.65
N HIS A 55 9.71 -1.11 -5.05
CA HIS A 55 10.41 -2.34 -5.42
C HIS A 55 10.15 -2.71 -6.89
N ALA A 56 8.89 -2.66 -7.33
CA ALA A 56 8.52 -2.90 -8.72
C ALA A 56 9.14 -1.86 -9.69
N MET A 57 9.26 -0.61 -9.28
CA MET A 57 9.95 0.42 -10.08
C MET A 57 11.44 0.15 -10.25
N VAL A 58 12.10 -0.46 -9.27
CA VAL A 58 13.53 -0.77 -9.32
C VAL A 58 13.82 -2.04 -10.11
N LYS A 59 13.09 -3.12 -9.82
CA LYS A 59 13.33 -4.44 -10.41
C LYS A 59 12.51 -4.73 -11.66
N GLY A 60 11.42 -3.99 -11.83
CA GLY A 60 10.38 -4.32 -12.80
C GLY A 60 9.46 -5.43 -12.31
N VAL A 61 8.38 -5.66 -13.05
CA VAL A 61 7.49 -6.82 -12.91
C VAL A 61 7.32 -7.40 -14.30
N PRO A 62 7.80 -8.63 -14.56
CA PRO A 62 7.80 -9.20 -15.90
C PRO A 62 6.42 -9.11 -16.58
N GLY A 63 6.41 -8.53 -17.78
CA GLY A 63 5.18 -8.34 -18.58
C GLY A 63 4.20 -7.29 -18.05
N ARG A 64 4.57 -6.51 -17.00
CA ARG A 64 3.68 -5.50 -16.40
C ARG A 64 4.35 -4.15 -16.16
N ILE A 65 5.55 -4.12 -15.60
CA ILE A 65 6.26 -2.89 -15.22
C ILE A 65 7.72 -3.04 -15.64
N ASP A 66 8.17 -2.14 -16.51
CA ASP A 66 9.58 -2.02 -16.84
C ASP A 66 10.32 -1.31 -15.71
N PRO A 67 11.54 -1.76 -15.36
CA PRO A 67 12.31 -1.10 -14.32
C PRO A 67 12.74 0.31 -14.76
N LEU A 68 12.65 1.27 -13.85
CA LEU A 68 13.13 2.63 -14.08
C LEU A 68 14.59 2.62 -14.54
N PRO A 69 14.96 3.44 -15.53
CA PRO A 69 16.36 3.57 -15.93
C PRO A 69 17.22 4.20 -14.82
N VAL A 70 18.51 3.88 -14.82
CA VAL A 70 19.49 4.55 -13.94
C VAL A 70 19.46 6.04 -14.23
N GLY A 71 19.46 6.89 -13.21
CA GLY A 71 19.31 8.33 -13.26
C GLY A 71 17.87 8.82 -13.24
N ALA A 72 16.87 7.96 -13.40
CA ALA A 72 15.47 8.36 -13.30
C ALA A 72 15.10 8.72 -11.86
N ILE A 73 14.25 9.74 -11.70
CA ILE A 73 13.70 10.12 -10.41
C ILE A 73 12.62 9.12 -9.96
N PHE A 74 12.62 8.80 -8.69
CA PHE A 74 11.51 8.05 -8.09
C PHE A 74 10.24 8.90 -8.04
N LYS A 75 9.11 8.26 -8.26
CA LYS A 75 7.78 8.85 -8.21
C LYS A 75 6.89 7.95 -7.37
N GLY A 76 5.94 8.54 -6.67
CA GLY A 76 5.01 7.78 -5.85
C GLY A 76 4.09 8.68 -5.05
N HIS A 77 3.23 8.07 -4.25
CA HIS A 77 2.28 8.83 -3.46
C HIS A 77 3.01 9.70 -2.44
N ALA A 78 2.85 11.00 -2.57
CA ALA A 78 3.49 12.00 -1.71
C ALA A 78 2.54 13.16 -1.46
N GLY A 79 2.87 13.96 -0.46
CA GLY A 79 2.09 15.15 -0.15
C GLY A 79 2.92 16.23 0.51
N GLY A 80 2.49 17.46 0.34
CA GLY A 80 3.20 18.63 0.81
C GLY A 80 2.37 19.89 0.84
N GLU A 81 3.03 21.00 1.03
CA GLU A 81 2.49 22.33 1.09
C GLU A 81 2.83 23.10 -0.18
N VAL A 82 1.85 23.76 -0.77
CA VAL A 82 2.08 24.73 -1.85
C VAL A 82 2.81 25.93 -1.27
N VAL A 83 4.05 26.17 -1.70
CA VAL A 83 4.91 27.25 -1.18
C VAL A 83 5.05 28.41 -2.15
N ALA A 84 4.66 28.23 -3.41
CA ALA A 84 4.49 29.29 -4.39
C ALA A 84 3.41 28.85 -5.40
N SER A 85 2.58 29.80 -5.86
CA SER A 85 1.52 29.51 -6.81
C SER A 85 1.38 30.61 -7.85
N ARG A 86 1.24 30.18 -9.12
CA ARG A 86 0.75 30.93 -10.26
C ARG A 86 -0.47 30.24 -10.90
N HIS A 87 -1.13 29.39 -10.14
CA HIS A 87 -2.29 28.61 -10.58
C HIS A 87 -3.59 29.21 -10.01
N SER A 88 -4.64 29.25 -10.81
CA SER A 88 -5.92 29.90 -10.41
C SER A 88 -6.66 29.17 -9.27
N GLU A 89 -6.46 27.86 -9.14
CA GLU A 89 -7.19 27.04 -8.17
C GLU A 89 -6.42 26.74 -6.89
N PHE A 90 -5.09 26.92 -6.87
CA PHE A 90 -4.27 26.61 -5.70
C PHE A 90 -3.62 27.86 -5.13
N SER A 91 -3.56 27.95 -3.81
CA SER A 91 -2.95 29.05 -3.07
C SER A 91 -1.80 28.58 -2.21
N GLU A 92 -0.85 29.48 -1.92
CA GLU A 92 0.20 29.23 -0.93
C GLU A 92 -0.43 28.83 0.42
N GLY A 93 0.12 27.78 1.04
CA GLY A 93 -0.39 27.17 2.26
C GLY A 93 -1.36 26.00 2.03
N ASP A 94 -1.87 25.80 0.81
CA ASP A 94 -2.68 24.60 0.50
C ASP A 94 -1.87 23.33 0.74
N MET A 95 -2.47 22.38 1.46
CA MET A 95 -1.91 21.06 1.64
C MET A 95 -2.48 20.12 0.60
N VAL A 96 -1.61 19.54 -0.25
CA VAL A 96 -1.98 18.71 -1.40
C VAL A 96 -1.24 17.38 -1.39
N HIS A 97 -1.82 16.38 -2.08
CA HIS A 97 -1.18 15.09 -2.29
C HIS A 97 -1.59 14.46 -3.63
N GLY A 98 -0.76 13.57 -4.12
CA GLY A 98 -0.92 12.81 -5.36
C GLY A 98 0.33 11.98 -5.61
N ASN A 99 0.48 11.42 -6.81
CA ASN A 99 1.74 10.81 -7.23
C ASN A 99 2.72 11.91 -7.64
N LEU A 100 3.69 12.20 -6.78
CA LEU A 100 4.66 13.26 -6.97
C LEU A 100 6.07 12.69 -7.15
N GLU A 101 6.99 13.54 -7.59
CA GLU A 101 8.41 13.21 -7.59
C GLU A 101 8.93 13.11 -6.14
N TRP A 102 9.78 12.12 -5.88
CA TRP A 102 10.49 12.03 -4.60
C TRP A 102 11.62 13.05 -4.55
N ALA A 103 11.25 14.27 -4.24
CA ALA A 103 12.11 15.44 -4.17
C ALA A 103 11.74 16.32 -2.96
N ASP A 104 12.62 17.25 -2.58
CA ASP A 104 12.24 18.26 -1.58
C ASP A 104 11.12 19.16 -2.10
N PHE A 105 11.16 19.47 -3.42
CA PHE A 105 10.18 20.31 -4.09
C PHE A 105 9.76 19.71 -5.43
N THR A 106 8.47 19.81 -5.76
CA THR A 106 7.89 19.35 -7.02
C THR A 106 7.09 20.47 -7.66
N LEU A 107 7.31 20.73 -8.98
CA LEU A 107 6.40 21.54 -9.79
C LEU A 107 5.20 20.73 -10.22
N SER A 108 4.02 21.34 -10.26
CA SER A 108 2.80 20.74 -10.78
C SER A 108 1.93 21.80 -11.44
N ASP A 109 1.17 21.41 -12.43
CA ASP A 109 0.11 22.17 -13.08
C ASP A 109 -1.27 21.94 -12.45
N GLY A 110 -1.31 21.50 -11.20
CA GLY A 110 -2.53 21.06 -10.52
C GLY A 110 -2.82 19.56 -10.69
N SER A 111 -2.00 18.87 -11.48
CA SER A 111 -2.08 17.42 -11.71
C SER A 111 -0.88 16.70 -11.10
N ASP A 112 -1.04 15.43 -10.79
CA ASP A 112 0.05 14.54 -10.38
C ASP A 112 0.87 14.06 -11.61
N VAL A 113 1.96 13.32 -11.39
CA VAL A 113 2.83 12.82 -12.48
C VAL A 113 2.14 11.86 -13.46
N ASN A 114 0.95 11.39 -13.16
CA ASN A 114 0.13 10.53 -14.01
C ASN A 114 -1.01 11.31 -14.70
N GLY A 115 -1.09 12.63 -14.48
CA GLY A 115 -2.13 13.50 -15.03
C GLY A 115 -3.46 13.49 -14.27
N ALA A 116 -3.51 12.86 -13.08
CA ALA A 116 -4.69 12.93 -12.22
C ALA A 116 -4.69 14.23 -11.40
N PRO A 117 -5.84 14.88 -11.16
CA PRO A 117 -5.92 16.07 -10.33
C PRO A 117 -5.32 15.83 -8.94
N LEU A 118 -4.56 16.80 -8.42
CA LEU A 118 -4.08 16.76 -7.04
C LEU A 118 -5.26 16.79 -6.07
N SER A 119 -5.18 15.97 -5.05
CA SER A 119 -6.14 15.98 -3.94
C SER A 119 -5.71 16.96 -2.87
N ARG A 120 -6.66 17.69 -2.28
CA ARG A 120 -6.42 18.50 -1.10
C ARG A 120 -6.52 17.68 0.18
N GLN A 121 -5.78 18.08 1.19
CA GLN A 121 -5.94 17.54 2.55
C GLN A 121 -7.41 17.69 3.00
N VAL A 122 -7.96 16.60 3.54
CA VAL A 122 -9.33 16.62 4.08
C VAL A 122 -9.36 17.49 5.34
N SER A 123 -10.29 18.43 5.38
CA SER A 123 -10.44 19.34 6.52
C SER A 123 -10.64 18.60 7.83
N GLY A 124 -9.93 19.02 8.88
CA GLY A 124 -9.98 18.40 10.21
C GLY A 124 -9.08 17.15 10.38
N PHE A 125 -8.41 16.70 9.31
CA PHE A 125 -7.49 15.55 9.37
C PHE A 125 -6.07 15.95 9.00
N SER A 126 -5.09 15.15 9.43
CA SER A 126 -3.70 15.36 9.03
C SER A 126 -3.48 15.02 7.55
N LEU A 127 -2.40 15.56 6.96
CA LEU A 127 -1.98 15.19 5.61
C LEU A 127 -1.74 13.66 5.52
N ALA A 128 -1.11 13.07 6.53
CA ALA A 128 -0.88 11.63 6.58
C ALA A 128 -2.20 10.83 6.55
N THR A 129 -3.21 11.24 7.32
CA THR A 129 -4.53 10.60 7.32
C THR A 129 -5.22 10.76 5.96
N SER A 130 -5.13 11.96 5.35
CA SER A 130 -5.71 12.22 4.02
C SER A 130 -5.05 11.37 2.93
N MET A 131 -3.75 11.17 3.01
CA MET A 131 -3.00 10.32 2.07
C MET A 131 -3.25 8.82 2.27
N THR A 132 -3.54 8.37 3.48
CA THR A 132 -3.63 6.93 3.83
C THR A 132 -5.07 6.48 4.03
N THR A 133 -5.62 6.68 5.23
CA THR A 133 -6.95 6.15 5.62
C THR A 133 -8.07 6.77 4.79
N LEU A 134 -8.00 8.05 4.48
CA LEU A 134 -8.95 8.76 3.62
C LEU A 134 -8.50 8.85 2.15
N GLY A 135 -7.35 8.26 1.83
CA GLY A 135 -6.77 8.20 0.49
C GLY A 135 -6.84 6.80 -0.12
N MET A 136 -5.90 6.51 -1.04
CA MET A 136 -5.87 5.28 -1.82
C MET A 136 -5.82 4.01 -0.95
N THR A 137 -5.05 4.04 0.15
CA THR A 137 -4.91 2.88 1.05
C THR A 137 -6.24 2.49 1.69
N GLY A 138 -6.99 3.48 2.21
CA GLY A 138 -8.32 3.25 2.77
C GLY A 138 -9.35 2.90 1.72
N LEU A 139 -9.29 3.51 0.53
CA LEU A 139 -10.18 3.20 -0.58
C LEU A 139 -10.03 1.74 -1.03
N CYS A 140 -8.80 1.24 -1.17
CA CYS A 140 -8.56 -0.17 -1.49
C CYS A 140 -9.15 -1.11 -0.43
N ALA A 141 -8.96 -0.79 0.85
CA ALA A 141 -9.53 -1.56 1.94
C ALA A 141 -11.06 -1.55 1.93
N TYR A 142 -11.67 -0.37 1.71
CA TYR A 142 -13.11 -0.20 1.62
C TYR A 142 -13.72 -1.02 0.47
N ILE A 143 -13.20 -0.84 -0.73
CA ILE A 143 -13.68 -1.56 -1.92
C ILE A 143 -13.54 -3.06 -1.73
N GLY A 144 -12.39 -3.54 -1.25
CA GLY A 144 -12.15 -4.96 -1.07
C GLY A 144 -13.05 -5.58 -0.01
N ILE A 145 -13.34 -4.88 1.09
CA ILE A 145 -14.25 -5.38 2.13
C ILE A 145 -15.71 -5.25 1.70
N PHE A 146 -16.17 -4.04 1.30
CA PHE A 146 -17.60 -3.77 1.17
C PHE A 146 -18.16 -4.01 -0.23
N GLU A 147 -17.37 -3.75 -1.29
CA GLU A 147 -17.87 -3.91 -2.65
C GLU A 147 -17.63 -5.32 -3.22
N ILE A 148 -16.51 -5.95 -2.82
CA ILE A 148 -16.12 -7.29 -3.30
C ILE A 148 -16.44 -8.35 -2.25
N GLY A 149 -15.90 -8.20 -1.04
CA GLY A 149 -16.07 -9.16 0.07
C GLY A 149 -17.51 -9.26 0.56
N LYS A 150 -18.17 -8.13 0.70
CA LYS A 150 -19.57 -8.01 1.16
C LYS A 150 -19.87 -8.88 2.39
N PRO A 151 -19.10 -8.76 3.48
CA PRO A 151 -19.29 -9.59 4.64
C PRO A 151 -20.61 -9.28 5.32
N LEU A 152 -21.24 -10.31 5.87
CA LEU A 152 -22.42 -10.19 6.71
C LEU A 152 -22.02 -10.23 8.19
N PRO A 153 -22.78 -9.63 9.10
CA PRO A 153 -22.54 -9.77 10.54
C PRO A 153 -22.44 -11.24 10.96
N GLY A 154 -21.36 -11.59 11.66
CA GLY A 154 -21.05 -12.96 12.06
C GLY A 154 -20.16 -13.74 11.08
N ASP A 155 -19.93 -13.23 9.87
CA ASP A 155 -18.97 -13.82 8.92
C ASP A 155 -17.55 -13.83 9.51
N THR A 156 -16.77 -14.83 9.12
CA THR A 156 -15.32 -14.85 9.36
C THR A 156 -14.59 -14.19 8.20
N VAL A 157 -13.86 -13.12 8.49
CA VAL A 157 -13.06 -12.37 7.54
C VAL A 157 -11.56 -12.57 7.85
N VAL A 158 -10.81 -13.10 6.89
CA VAL A 158 -9.36 -13.26 7.01
C VAL A 158 -8.67 -12.19 6.17
N VAL A 159 -7.63 -11.58 6.72
CA VAL A 159 -6.83 -10.54 6.05
C VAL A 159 -5.37 -10.95 6.02
N SER A 160 -4.77 -11.11 4.85
CA SER A 160 -3.33 -11.33 4.71
C SER A 160 -2.55 -10.02 4.77
N ALA A 161 -1.29 -10.05 5.20
CA ALA A 161 -0.46 -8.87 5.50
C ALA A 161 -1.22 -7.85 6.36
N ALA A 162 -1.97 -8.34 7.35
CA ALA A 162 -2.92 -7.56 8.15
C ALA A 162 -2.27 -6.43 8.98
N ALA A 163 -0.95 -6.48 9.24
CA ALA A 163 -0.22 -5.42 9.91
C ALA A 163 0.29 -4.32 8.95
N GLY A 164 0.07 -4.47 7.64
CA GLY A 164 0.45 -3.50 6.61
C GLY A 164 -0.56 -2.36 6.45
N GLY A 165 -0.28 -1.41 5.54
CA GLY A 165 -1.13 -0.23 5.32
C GLY A 165 -2.58 -0.58 5.01
N VAL A 166 -2.84 -1.26 3.89
CA VAL A 166 -4.19 -1.65 3.47
C VAL A 166 -4.78 -2.70 4.41
N GLY A 167 -3.98 -3.73 4.77
CA GLY A 167 -4.44 -4.84 5.60
C GLY A 167 -4.93 -4.40 6.99
N SER A 168 -4.26 -3.43 7.62
CA SER A 168 -4.66 -2.92 8.94
C SER A 168 -6.01 -2.19 8.91
N ILE A 169 -6.30 -1.50 7.83
CA ILE A 169 -7.59 -0.83 7.64
C ILE A 169 -8.67 -1.88 7.34
N ALA A 170 -8.40 -2.81 6.42
CA ALA A 170 -9.34 -3.88 6.06
C ALA A 170 -9.75 -4.72 7.28
N LEU A 171 -8.77 -5.05 8.15
CA LEU A 171 -9.02 -5.79 9.39
C LEU A 171 -9.99 -5.05 10.34
N GLN A 172 -9.76 -3.76 10.53
CA GLN A 172 -10.60 -2.93 11.39
C GLN A 172 -12.00 -2.74 10.78
N LEU A 173 -12.11 -2.53 9.45
CA LEU A 173 -13.40 -2.45 8.77
C LEU A 173 -14.22 -3.74 8.93
N ALA A 174 -13.58 -4.92 8.86
CA ALA A 174 -14.22 -6.19 9.13
C ALA A 174 -14.75 -6.27 10.57
N GLY A 175 -13.94 -5.86 11.56
CA GLY A 175 -14.37 -5.79 12.97
C GLY A 175 -15.54 -4.85 13.20
N LEU A 176 -15.50 -3.65 12.62
CA LEU A 176 -16.58 -2.65 12.68
C LEU A 176 -17.89 -3.14 12.04
N SER A 177 -17.81 -4.12 11.13
CA SER A 177 -18.96 -4.76 10.49
C SER A 177 -19.53 -5.95 11.30
N ASN A 178 -19.12 -6.08 12.56
CA ASN A 178 -19.48 -7.20 13.44
C ASN A 178 -19.07 -8.58 12.89
N CYS A 179 -17.96 -8.64 12.15
CA CYS A 179 -17.38 -9.88 11.66
C CYS A 179 -16.32 -10.39 12.64
N LYS A 180 -16.08 -11.70 12.59
CA LYS A 180 -14.92 -12.30 13.22
C LYS A 180 -13.69 -12.04 12.36
N SER A 181 -12.85 -11.09 12.74
CA SER A 181 -11.66 -10.72 11.97
C SER A 181 -10.44 -11.54 12.40
N ILE A 182 -9.74 -12.13 11.41
CA ILE A 182 -8.50 -12.89 11.60
C ILE A 182 -7.41 -12.22 10.77
N GLY A 183 -6.33 -11.78 11.44
CA GLY A 183 -5.19 -11.18 10.77
C GLY A 183 -4.04 -12.16 10.62
N ILE A 184 -3.47 -12.25 9.41
CA ILE A 184 -2.24 -13.01 9.13
C ILE A 184 -1.08 -12.04 9.00
N ALA A 185 -0.02 -12.20 9.80
CA ALA A 185 1.17 -11.39 9.76
C ALA A 185 2.42 -12.22 10.09
N GLY A 186 3.61 -11.69 9.81
CA GLY A 186 4.87 -12.40 10.09
C GLY A 186 5.54 -11.89 11.36
N GLY A 187 5.67 -12.74 12.34
CA GLY A 187 6.37 -12.51 13.60
C GLY A 187 5.46 -12.09 14.76
N PRO A 188 5.88 -12.41 16.00
CA PRO A 188 5.05 -12.25 17.21
C PRO A 188 4.68 -10.78 17.48
N ALA A 189 5.59 -9.83 17.24
CA ALA A 189 5.31 -8.42 17.49
C ALA A 189 4.17 -7.87 16.59
N LYS A 190 4.13 -8.28 15.30
CA LYS A 190 3.03 -7.90 14.42
C LYS A 190 1.72 -8.54 14.83
N CYS A 191 1.74 -9.81 15.23
CA CYS A 191 0.55 -10.50 15.73
C CYS A 191 0.04 -9.91 17.05
N GLN A 192 0.93 -9.48 17.94
CA GLN A 192 0.56 -8.75 19.14
C GLN A 192 -0.14 -7.43 18.79
N ARG A 193 0.45 -6.64 17.89
CA ARG A 193 -0.16 -5.38 17.42
C ARG A 193 -1.55 -5.59 16.82
N LEU A 194 -1.75 -6.65 16.03
CA LEU A 194 -3.06 -6.98 15.47
C LEU A 194 -4.13 -7.16 16.56
N ARG A 195 -3.80 -7.86 17.65
CA ARG A 195 -4.73 -8.11 18.75
C ARG A 195 -4.95 -6.88 19.64
N GLU A 196 -3.86 -6.24 20.06
CA GLU A 196 -3.92 -5.22 21.11
C GLU A 196 -4.26 -3.83 20.59
N GLU A 197 -3.79 -3.48 19.38
CA GLU A 197 -3.99 -2.14 18.83
C GLU A 197 -5.09 -2.10 17.74
N LEU A 198 -5.22 -3.17 16.95
CA LEU A 198 -6.12 -3.18 15.79
C LEU A 198 -7.40 -4.00 16.01
N GLY A 199 -7.58 -4.60 17.19
CA GLY A 199 -8.81 -5.28 17.58
C GLY A 199 -9.11 -6.57 16.80
N ALA A 200 -8.08 -7.27 16.30
CA ALA A 200 -8.25 -8.55 15.63
C ALA A 200 -8.85 -9.59 16.60
N GLY A 201 -9.88 -10.31 16.17
CA GLY A 201 -10.43 -11.43 16.92
C GLY A 201 -9.45 -12.60 17.06
N ALA A 202 -8.58 -12.80 16.06
CA ALA A 202 -7.42 -13.69 16.11
C ALA A 202 -6.27 -13.13 15.25
N ALA A 203 -5.02 -13.53 15.58
CA ALA A 203 -3.83 -13.17 14.80
C ALA A 203 -2.92 -14.40 14.68
N ILE A 204 -2.54 -14.73 13.43
CA ILE A 204 -1.77 -15.92 13.09
C ILE A 204 -0.41 -15.48 12.54
N ASP A 205 0.67 -16.04 13.12
CA ASP A 205 2.03 -15.86 12.62
C ASP A 205 2.38 -16.93 11.57
N TYR A 206 2.25 -16.57 10.29
CA TYR A 206 2.47 -17.49 9.18
C TYR A 206 3.91 -18.05 9.10
N LYS A 207 4.86 -17.45 9.82
CA LYS A 207 6.27 -17.89 9.81
C LYS A 207 6.54 -19.06 10.77
N ASN A 208 5.72 -19.18 11.82
CA ASN A 208 5.97 -20.09 12.93
C ASN A 208 4.79 -21.06 13.19
N ALA A 209 3.72 -20.99 12.40
CA ALA A 209 2.53 -21.80 12.57
C ALA A 209 2.25 -22.70 11.36
N ASP A 210 1.60 -23.82 11.59
CA ASP A 210 0.86 -24.53 10.52
C ASP A 210 -0.38 -23.69 10.18
N LEU A 211 -0.27 -22.91 9.12
CA LEU A 211 -1.29 -21.94 8.75
C LEU A 211 -2.65 -22.59 8.45
N VAL A 212 -2.66 -23.80 7.86
CA VAL A 212 -3.90 -24.50 7.56
C VAL A 212 -4.61 -24.91 8.87
N ALA A 213 -3.87 -25.50 9.80
CA ALA A 213 -4.42 -25.93 11.07
C ALA A 213 -4.89 -24.76 11.95
N GLU A 214 -4.11 -23.68 12.02
CA GLU A 214 -4.46 -22.48 12.78
C GLU A 214 -5.70 -21.78 12.20
N LEU A 215 -5.82 -21.69 10.87
CA LEU A 215 -7.01 -21.18 10.22
C LEU A 215 -8.24 -22.05 10.51
N ALA A 216 -8.11 -23.38 10.43
CA ALA A 216 -9.20 -24.30 10.78
C ALA A 216 -9.67 -24.11 12.23
N ALA A 217 -8.74 -24.00 13.16
CA ALA A 217 -9.04 -23.77 14.58
C ALA A 217 -9.69 -22.38 14.81
N ALA A 218 -9.19 -21.34 14.13
CA ALA A 218 -9.72 -19.99 14.25
C ALA A 218 -11.05 -19.79 13.51
N SER A 219 -11.38 -20.61 12.51
CA SER A 219 -12.60 -20.50 11.69
C SER A 219 -13.32 -21.85 11.53
N PRO A 220 -13.87 -22.42 12.60
CA PRO A 220 -14.46 -23.78 12.56
C PRO A 220 -15.66 -23.93 11.62
N SER A 221 -16.33 -22.82 11.26
CA SER A 221 -17.41 -22.79 10.26
C SER A 221 -16.92 -22.41 8.87
N GLY A 222 -15.59 -22.30 8.67
CA GLY A 222 -14.97 -21.85 7.44
C GLY A 222 -14.83 -20.33 7.34
N ILE A 223 -14.08 -19.91 6.31
CA ILE A 223 -13.76 -18.51 6.02
C ILE A 223 -14.77 -17.97 4.99
N ASN A 224 -15.52 -16.94 5.35
CA ASN A 224 -16.53 -16.36 4.46
C ASN A 224 -15.94 -15.32 3.50
N VAL A 225 -14.93 -14.54 3.98
CA VAL A 225 -14.25 -13.54 3.16
C VAL A 225 -12.74 -13.60 3.39
N MET A 226 -11.98 -13.64 2.31
CA MET A 226 -10.54 -13.39 2.30
C MET A 226 -10.26 -12.05 1.66
N PHE A 227 -9.54 -11.17 2.38
CA PHE A 227 -8.91 -9.99 1.82
C PHE A 227 -7.44 -10.28 1.58
N ASP A 228 -7.06 -10.50 0.32
CA ASP A 228 -5.73 -10.98 -0.03
C ASP A 228 -4.80 -9.88 -0.55
N ASN A 229 -3.70 -9.67 0.17
CA ASN A 229 -2.59 -8.78 -0.22
C ASN A 229 -1.35 -9.54 -0.69
N VAL A 230 -1.30 -10.88 -0.53
CA VAL A 230 -0.06 -11.65 -0.61
C VAL A 230 -0.07 -12.72 -1.71
N GLY A 231 -1.16 -13.47 -1.84
CA GLY A 231 -1.23 -14.62 -2.73
C GLY A 231 -0.45 -15.85 -2.22
N GLY A 232 -0.08 -16.74 -3.14
CA GLY A 232 0.80 -17.88 -2.89
C GLY A 232 0.31 -18.81 -1.78
N SER A 233 1.23 -19.32 -0.95
CA SER A 233 0.94 -20.31 0.10
C SER A 233 -0.06 -19.82 1.16
N ILE A 234 -0.15 -18.51 1.38
CA ILE A 234 -1.15 -17.95 2.31
C ILE A 234 -2.54 -18.09 1.71
N LEU A 235 -2.71 -17.75 0.44
CA LEU A 235 -3.97 -17.94 -0.26
C LEU A 235 -4.34 -19.43 -0.35
N ASP A 236 -3.37 -20.31 -0.64
CA ASP A 236 -3.57 -21.77 -0.66
C ASP A 236 -4.11 -22.31 0.68
N ALA A 237 -3.58 -21.86 1.80
CA ALA A 237 -4.03 -22.25 3.12
C ALA A 237 -5.47 -21.76 3.41
N VAL A 238 -5.82 -20.57 2.94
CA VAL A 238 -7.17 -20.01 3.07
C VAL A 238 -8.16 -20.80 2.22
N LEU A 239 -7.81 -21.17 0.97
CA LEU A 239 -8.67 -21.94 0.09
C LEU A 239 -9.11 -23.28 0.69
N ILE A 240 -8.21 -23.96 1.43
CA ILE A 240 -8.52 -25.22 2.13
C ILE A 240 -9.59 -25.00 3.23
N ASN A 241 -9.63 -23.81 3.81
CA ASN A 241 -10.51 -23.45 4.92
C ASN A 241 -11.70 -22.57 4.50
N LEU A 242 -11.92 -22.38 3.20
CA LEU A 242 -12.98 -21.51 2.70
C LEU A 242 -14.35 -22.12 2.96
N ALA A 243 -15.28 -21.32 3.45
CA ALA A 243 -16.67 -21.71 3.60
C ALA A 243 -17.36 -21.85 2.23
N PRO A 244 -18.43 -22.65 2.09
CA PRO A 244 -19.26 -22.62 0.89
C PRO A 244 -19.69 -21.18 0.54
N PHE A 245 -19.56 -20.79 -0.71
CA PHE A 245 -19.79 -19.41 -1.19
C PHE A 245 -18.85 -18.35 -0.57
N GLY A 246 -17.69 -18.75 -0.05
CA GLY A 246 -16.64 -17.84 0.38
C GLY A 246 -16.19 -16.93 -0.76
N ARG A 247 -15.83 -15.69 -0.43
CA ARG A 247 -15.42 -14.66 -1.40
C ARG A 247 -13.97 -14.26 -1.14
N ILE A 248 -13.23 -14.00 -2.23
CA ILE A 248 -11.83 -13.57 -2.15
C ILE A 248 -11.70 -12.22 -2.84
N ALA A 249 -11.37 -11.19 -2.07
CA ALA A 249 -11.00 -9.88 -2.59
C ALA A 249 -9.48 -9.84 -2.81
N VAL A 250 -9.05 -10.01 -4.05
CA VAL A 250 -7.63 -9.94 -4.43
C VAL A 250 -7.23 -8.49 -4.56
N CYS A 251 -6.53 -7.96 -3.55
CA CYS A 251 -6.02 -6.59 -3.52
C CYS A 251 -4.57 -6.50 -4.03
N GLY A 252 -3.76 -7.50 -3.73
CA GLY A 252 -2.34 -7.52 -4.11
C GLY A 252 -1.75 -8.92 -4.16
N GLY A 253 -0.50 -9.01 -4.57
CA GLY A 253 0.23 -10.28 -4.72
C GLY A 253 1.70 -10.11 -4.34
N ILE A 254 1.97 -9.45 -3.19
CA ILE A 254 3.36 -9.11 -2.80
C ILE A 254 4.26 -10.32 -2.64
N GLY A 255 3.69 -11.50 -2.31
CA GLY A 255 4.44 -12.75 -2.23
C GLY A 255 5.09 -13.20 -3.54
N GLY A 256 4.69 -12.61 -4.65
CA GLY A 256 5.20 -12.94 -5.96
C GLY A 256 5.97 -11.85 -6.68
N TYR A 257 6.26 -10.75 -6.03
CA TYR A 257 7.03 -9.67 -6.68
C TYR A 257 8.45 -10.11 -7.05
N ASP A 258 9.01 -11.07 -6.32
CA ASP A 258 10.35 -11.64 -6.59
C ASP A 258 10.29 -12.97 -7.33
N SER A 259 9.11 -13.50 -7.62
CA SER A 259 8.96 -14.78 -8.29
C SER A 259 8.05 -14.65 -9.51
N PRO A 260 8.51 -15.04 -10.71
CA PRO A 260 7.65 -15.09 -11.89
C PRO A 260 6.50 -16.08 -11.76
N ASN A 261 6.57 -16.99 -10.80
CA ASN A 261 5.62 -18.07 -10.57
C ASN A 261 4.98 -17.97 -9.19
N ILE A 262 3.98 -17.09 -9.03
CA ILE A 262 3.04 -17.23 -7.92
C ILE A 262 2.08 -18.34 -8.32
N ALA A 263 2.42 -19.57 -8.02
CA ALA A 263 1.47 -20.67 -8.17
C ALA A 263 0.49 -20.63 -6.99
N VAL A 264 -0.79 -20.63 -7.28
CA VAL A 264 -1.85 -20.98 -6.36
C VAL A 264 -2.26 -22.41 -6.70
N HIS A 265 -2.02 -23.33 -5.78
CA HIS A 265 -2.15 -24.78 -6.05
C HIS A 265 -3.56 -25.30 -5.80
N ASN A 266 -4.31 -24.67 -4.92
CA ASN A 266 -5.63 -25.13 -4.47
C ASN A 266 -6.80 -24.48 -5.21
N THR A 267 -6.59 -23.94 -6.42
CA THR A 267 -7.67 -23.30 -7.22
C THR A 267 -8.80 -24.27 -7.63
N THR A 268 -8.53 -25.56 -7.60
CA THR A 268 -9.57 -26.59 -7.83
C THR A 268 -10.62 -26.66 -6.71
N LEU A 269 -10.38 -25.95 -5.60
CA LEU A 269 -11.33 -25.83 -4.48
C LEU A 269 -12.30 -24.65 -4.65
N LEU A 270 -12.09 -23.82 -5.68
CA LEU A 270 -13.01 -22.75 -6.08
C LEU A 270 -14.11 -23.30 -6.97
#